data_4548ef181eb09ebc20ecbe2086d81305
#
_entry.id   4548ef181eb09ebc20ecbe2086d81305
#
_cell.length_a   1.000
_cell.length_b   1.000
_cell.length_c   1.000
_cell.angle_alpha   90.00
_cell.angle_beta   90.00
_cell.angle_gamma   90.00
#
_symmetry.space_group_name_H-M   'P 1'
#
loop_
_entity.id
_entity.type
_entity.pdbx_description
1 polymer ?
#
loop_
_entity_poly.entity_id
_entity_poly.type
_entity_poly.pdbx_seq_one_letter_code
_entity_poly.pdbx_strand_id
1 'polypeptide(L)' 'MNINNTLKPYTVHYRDFQNIRLENCFYASDAYEARTLAMEFNNYINEHPNSIDLIRCEK' A
#
# COMPACT_ATOMS: atom_id res chain seq x y z
N MET A 1 -7.67 2.34 -25.88
CA MET A 1 -7.29 2.52 -25.21
C MET A 1 -6.25 2.15 -24.87
N ASN A 2 -5.48 2.07 -24.75
CA ASN A 2 -4.57 1.61 -24.35
C ASN A 2 -4.12 1.77 -23.31
N ILE A 3 -3.99 1.30 -22.76
CA ILE A 3 -3.78 1.36 -21.71
C ILE A 3 -2.66 0.90 -21.31
N ASN A 4 -1.90 1.43 -20.82
CA ASN A 4 -0.81 1.07 -20.44
C ASN A 4 -0.72 0.96 -19.12
N ASN A 5 -1.47 0.24 -18.44
CA ASN A 5 -1.40 0.13 -17.10
C ASN A 5 -0.42 -0.89 -16.77
N THR A 6 0.78 -0.57 -16.63
CA THR A 6 1.82 -1.47 -16.20
C THR A 6 1.76 -1.53 -14.70
N LEU A 7 1.41 -2.68 -14.16
CA LEU A 7 1.35 -2.85 -12.73
C LEU A 7 2.71 -3.27 -12.19
N LYS A 8 3.11 -2.72 -11.08
CA LYS A 8 4.36 -3.05 -10.42
C LYS A 8 4.10 -3.45 -8.99
N PRO A 9 4.94 -4.28 -8.40
CA PRO A 9 4.73 -4.69 -7.01
C PRO A 9 5.16 -3.57 -6.06
N TYR A 10 4.28 -3.24 -5.15
CA TYR A 10 4.58 -2.24 -4.11
C TYR A 10 4.40 -2.89 -2.76
N THR A 11 5.26 -2.56 -1.82
CA THR A 11 5.13 -2.99 -0.44
C THR A 11 4.73 -1.79 0.39
N VAL A 12 3.62 -1.92 1.10
CA VAL A 12 3.13 -0.87 1.99
C VAL A 12 3.54 -1.28 3.41
N HIS A 13 4.43 -0.50 4.02
CA HIS A 13 4.90 -0.75 5.37
C HIS A 13 4.10 0.11 6.34
N TYR A 14 3.56 -0.48 7.37
CA TYR A 14 2.76 0.25 8.32
C TYR A 14 2.95 -0.31 9.73
N ARG A 15 2.44 0.39 10.72
CA ARG A 15 2.51 -0.07 12.11
C ARG A 15 1.11 -0.18 12.66
N ASP A 16 0.84 -1.26 13.38
CA ASP A 16 -0.47 -1.44 13.97
C ASP A 16 -0.57 -0.70 15.30
N PHE A 17 -1.66 -0.93 16.02
CA PHE A 17 -1.91 -0.22 17.27
C PHE A 17 -0.90 -0.57 18.35
N GLN A 18 -0.20 -1.68 18.20
CA GLN A 18 0.85 -2.05 19.15
C GLN A 18 2.21 -1.59 18.67
N ASN A 19 2.23 -0.78 17.62
CA ASN A 19 3.48 -0.26 17.05
C ASN A 19 4.33 -1.37 16.43
N ILE A 20 3.70 -2.47 16.06
CA ILE A 20 4.39 -3.56 15.39
C ILE A 20 4.42 -3.29 13.90
N ARG A 21 5.61 -3.44 13.30
CA ARG A 21 5.76 -3.18 11.90
C ARG A 21 5.23 -4.31 11.08
N LEU A 22 4.40 -4.00 10.13
CA LEU A 22 3.78 -4.98 9.25
C LEU A 22 3.89 -4.51 7.81
N GLU A 23 3.63 -5.39 6.88
CA GLU A 23 3.68 -5.00 5.48
C GLU A 23 2.64 -5.76 4.67
N ASN A 24 2.13 -5.09 3.66
CA ASN A 24 1.22 -5.69 2.69
C ASN A 24 1.77 -5.39 1.30
N CYS A 25 1.61 -6.32 0.38
CA CYS A 25 2.13 -6.18 -0.96
C CYS A 25 0.99 -6.10 -1.95
N PHE A 26 1.06 -5.15 -2.85
CA PHE A 26 0.02 -4.97 -3.87
C PHE A 26 0.66 -4.69 -5.21
N TYR A 27 -0.04 -5.11 -6.27
CA TYR A 27 0.35 -4.70 -7.61
C TYR A 27 -0.46 -3.47 -7.96
N ALA A 28 0.21 -2.41 -8.33
CA ALA A 28 -0.42 -1.13 -8.57
C ALA A 28 0.35 -0.36 -9.63
N SER A 29 -0.27 0.63 -10.22
CA SER A 29 0.38 1.41 -11.26
C SER A 29 1.31 2.46 -10.68
N ASP A 30 1.07 2.88 -9.45
CA ASP A 30 1.94 3.84 -8.78
C ASP A 30 1.73 3.75 -7.27
N ALA A 31 2.50 4.52 -6.53
CA ALA A 31 2.44 4.47 -5.07
C ALA A 31 1.10 4.94 -4.53
N TYR A 32 0.48 5.90 -5.21
CA TYR A 32 -0.80 6.41 -4.75
C TYR A 32 -1.87 5.31 -4.84
N GLU A 33 -1.87 4.56 -5.93
CA GLU A 33 -2.80 3.47 -6.09
C GLU A 33 -2.53 2.38 -5.07
N ALA A 34 -1.24 2.10 -4.79
CA ALA A 34 -0.90 1.12 -3.78
C ALA A 34 -1.45 1.52 -2.41
N ARG A 35 -1.38 2.81 -2.09
CA ARG A 35 -1.93 3.32 -0.85
C ARG A 35 -3.44 3.12 -0.79
N THR A 36 -4.12 3.42 -1.89
CA THR A 36 -5.56 3.24 -1.98
C THR A 36 -5.95 1.78 -1.79
N LEU A 37 -5.21 0.88 -2.43
CA LEU A 37 -5.48 -0.54 -2.29
C LEU A 37 -5.25 -1.01 -0.85
N ALA A 38 -4.20 -0.50 -0.22
CA ALA A 38 -3.95 -0.85 1.16
C ALA A 38 -5.11 -0.44 2.05
N MET A 39 -5.67 0.73 1.82
CA MET A 39 -6.81 1.21 2.60
C MET A 39 -8.05 0.38 2.32
N GLU A 40 -8.20 -0.10 1.09
CA GLU A 40 -9.38 -0.90 0.75
C GLU A 40 -9.33 -2.29 1.34
N PHE A 41 -8.15 -2.88 1.38
CA PHE A 41 -8.03 -4.27 1.80
C PHE A 41 -7.57 -4.46 3.23
N ASN A 42 -7.14 -3.38 3.88
CA ASN A 42 -6.69 -3.46 5.26
C ASN A 42 -7.49 -2.47 6.09
N ASN A 43 -8.38 -3.01 6.91
CA ASN A 43 -9.26 -2.17 7.69
C ASN A 43 -8.54 -1.24 8.64
N TYR A 44 -7.46 -1.71 9.22
CA TYR A 44 -6.70 -0.87 10.14
C TYR A 44 -6.12 0.33 9.41
N ILE A 45 -5.55 0.09 8.23
CA ILE A 45 -4.96 1.18 7.45
C ILE A 45 -6.06 2.15 7.01
N ASN A 46 -7.23 1.62 6.67
CA ASN A 46 -8.32 2.48 6.24
C ASN A 46 -8.70 3.45 7.35
N GLU A 47 -8.73 2.98 8.57
CA GLU A 47 -9.11 3.81 9.70
C GLU A 47 -7.94 4.65 10.23
N HIS A 48 -6.73 4.25 9.91
CA HIS A 48 -5.53 4.94 10.39
C HIS A 48 -4.54 5.13 9.25
N PRO A 49 -4.86 5.96 8.27
CA PRO A 49 -3.96 6.10 7.10
C PRO A 49 -2.58 6.63 7.47
N ASN A 50 -2.49 7.33 8.58
CA ASN A 50 -1.18 7.84 9.01
C ASN A 50 -0.29 6.75 9.60
N SER A 51 -0.81 5.53 9.73
CA SER A 51 0.00 4.40 10.20
C SER A 51 0.99 3.94 9.14
N ILE A 52 0.79 4.34 7.88
CA ILE A 52 1.71 3.95 6.81
C ILE A 52 3.02 4.69 6.99
N ASP A 53 4.11 3.93 7.07
CA ASP A 53 5.44 4.51 7.18
C ASP A 53 6.07 4.74 5.81
N LEU A 54 5.88 3.84 4.88
CA LEU A 54 6.61 3.86 3.65
C LEU A 54 5.91 3.00 2.61
N ILE A 55 5.90 3.43 1.37
CA ILE A 55 5.44 2.62 0.26
C ILE A 55 6.61 2.49 -0.71
N ARG A 56 7.06 1.25 -0.93
CA ARG A 56 8.22 1.01 -1.76
C ARG A 56 7.85 0.28 -3.01
N CYS A 57 8.37 0.73 -4.14
CA CYS A 57 8.25 -0.02 -5.38
C CYS A 57 9.35 -1.07 -5.39
N GLU A 58 8.95 -2.32 -5.54
CA GLU A 58 9.91 -3.41 -5.47
C GLU A 58 10.52 -3.73 -6.82
N LYS A 59 10.17 -2.99 -7.84
CA LYS A 59 10.71 -3.29 -9.11
C LYS A 59 11.63 -2.22 -9.64
#